data_8c37f4da196d37c2045d8a03fa253e57
#
_entry.id   8c37f4da196d37c2045d8a03fa253e57
#
_cell.length_a   1.000
_cell.length_b   1.000
_cell.length_c   1.000
_cell.angle_alpha   90.00
_cell.angle_beta   90.00
_cell.angle_gamma   90.00
#
_symmetry.space_group_name_H-M   'P 1'
#
loop_
_entity.id
_entity.type
_entity.pdbx_description
1 polymer ?
#
loop_
_entity_poly.entity_id
_entity_poly.type
_entity_poly.pdbx_seq_one_letter_code
_entity_poly.pdbx_strand_id
1 'polypeptide(L)'
;MENAIDGELQPFFEIHDSRYMMYWLALGENDYKAYMQKLADEEKARQALEARTVDKVNPGEQQPETDHRMETDDSNKGNTEGIFFRDAKDGHYFSYLMKTKGENNLSLQLKFWGQDEWRTSEFDIYIDNQLLTSVNNSHRWRTTQFKTVDYAIPSEFVKGKKEIRVKFVAHKGKQVGQIYGVRLVKN
;
A
#
# COMPACT_ATOMS: atom_id res chain seq x y z
N MET A 1 17.48 -31.41 -25.65
CA MET A 1 16.50 -30.60 -26.39
C MET A 1 15.18 -31.34 -26.23
N GLU A 2 14.37 -30.94 -25.27
CA GLU A 2 13.01 -31.47 -25.13
C GLU A 2 12.16 -30.88 -26.27
N ASN A 3 11.51 -31.76 -27.01
CA ASN A 3 10.59 -31.39 -28.05
C ASN A 3 9.44 -30.57 -27.44
N ALA A 4 9.38 -29.29 -27.74
CA ALA A 4 8.19 -28.52 -27.49
C ALA A 4 7.05 -29.17 -28.31
N ILE A 5 6.04 -29.65 -27.64
CA ILE A 5 4.80 -30.10 -28.27
C ILE A 5 4.08 -28.85 -28.69
N ASP A 6 4.05 -28.58 -29.98
CA ASP A 6 3.17 -27.55 -30.54
C ASP A 6 1.72 -27.97 -30.30
N GLY A 7 1.11 -27.44 -29.26
CA GLY A 7 -0.32 -27.62 -29.02
C GLY A 7 -1.13 -26.79 -30.02
N GLU A 8 -2.07 -27.42 -30.69
CA GLU A 8 -3.04 -26.71 -31.53
C GLU A 8 -3.96 -25.89 -30.65
N LEU A 9 -3.86 -24.56 -30.74
CA LEU A 9 -4.71 -23.64 -30.00
C LEU A 9 -6.08 -23.54 -30.69
N GLN A 10 -7.10 -24.08 -30.05
CA GLN A 10 -8.48 -23.86 -30.51
C GLN A 10 -8.96 -22.48 -30.06
N PRO A 11 -9.57 -21.68 -30.98
CA PRO A 11 -10.17 -20.41 -30.62
C PRO A 11 -11.26 -20.58 -29.56
N PHE A 12 -11.22 -19.77 -28.51
CA PHE A 12 -12.13 -19.91 -27.36
C PHE A 12 -13.61 -19.78 -27.74
N PHE A 13 -13.93 -19.03 -28.81
CA PHE A 13 -15.30 -18.89 -29.33
C PHE A 13 -15.84 -20.17 -30.00
N GLU A 14 -14.97 -21.07 -30.47
CA GLU A 14 -15.37 -22.38 -30.99
C GLU A 14 -15.79 -23.35 -29.88
N ILE A 15 -15.26 -23.14 -28.66
CA ILE A 15 -15.59 -23.97 -27.50
C ILE A 15 -16.94 -23.57 -26.89
N HIS A 16 -17.25 -22.27 -26.89
CA HIS A 16 -18.43 -21.72 -26.17
C HIS A 16 -19.44 -21.01 -27.02
N ASP A 17 -19.34 -21.10 -28.33
CA ASP A 17 -20.24 -20.44 -29.30
C ASP A 17 -20.38 -18.91 -29.06
N SER A 18 -19.34 -18.31 -28.49
CA SER A 18 -19.29 -16.90 -28.10
C SER A 18 -18.01 -16.24 -28.62
N ARG A 19 -18.12 -15.00 -29.07
CA ARG A 19 -16.93 -14.22 -29.45
C ARG A 19 -16.27 -13.61 -28.20
N TYR A 20 -15.01 -13.98 -27.95
CA TYR A 20 -14.16 -13.37 -26.94
C TYR A 20 -13.00 -12.64 -27.62
N MET A 21 -12.73 -11.40 -27.19
CA MET A 21 -11.51 -10.70 -27.57
C MET A 21 -10.43 -10.99 -26.53
N MET A 22 -9.38 -11.68 -26.93
CA MET A 22 -8.19 -11.90 -26.10
C MET A 22 -7.06 -11.00 -26.62
N TYR A 23 -6.49 -10.19 -25.72
CA TYR A 23 -5.32 -9.37 -26.04
C TYR A 23 -4.07 -10.06 -25.52
N TRP A 24 -3.17 -10.40 -26.43
CA TRP A 24 -1.89 -10.99 -26.08
C TRP A 24 -0.80 -9.91 -26.16
N LEU A 25 0.04 -9.88 -25.13
CA LEU A 25 1.26 -9.05 -25.17
C LEU A 25 2.29 -9.79 -26.03
N ALA A 26 2.49 -9.34 -27.28
CA ALA A 26 3.52 -9.87 -28.16
C ALA A 26 4.83 -9.13 -27.89
N LEU A 27 5.85 -9.84 -27.47
CA LEU A 27 7.18 -9.33 -27.18
C LEU A 27 8.22 -10.05 -28.05
N GLY A 28 9.28 -9.33 -28.46
CA GLY A 28 10.47 -9.96 -29.00
C GLY A 28 11.14 -10.84 -27.92
N GLU A 29 11.94 -11.82 -28.34
CA GLU A 29 12.55 -12.79 -27.40
C GLU A 29 13.33 -12.10 -26.26
N ASN A 30 14.12 -11.09 -26.58
CA ASN A 30 14.90 -10.37 -25.57
C ASN A 30 14.00 -9.54 -24.63
N ASP A 31 12.96 -8.91 -25.17
CA ASP A 31 11.98 -8.13 -24.38
C ASP A 31 11.15 -9.04 -23.48
N TYR A 32 10.82 -10.24 -23.99
CA TYR A 32 10.14 -11.27 -23.18
C TYR A 32 11.00 -11.74 -22.01
N LYS A 33 12.30 -12.03 -22.24
CA LYS A 33 13.21 -12.40 -21.16
C LYS A 33 13.35 -11.30 -20.12
N ALA A 34 13.50 -10.04 -20.54
CA ALA A 34 13.56 -8.90 -19.64
C ALA A 34 12.25 -8.72 -18.86
N TYR A 35 11.11 -8.90 -19.51
CA TYR A 35 9.79 -8.83 -18.90
C TYR A 35 9.61 -9.93 -17.84
N MET A 36 9.96 -11.18 -18.14
CA MET A 36 9.88 -12.29 -17.20
C MET A 36 10.80 -12.11 -16.00
N GLN A 37 12.03 -11.61 -16.23
CA GLN A 37 12.95 -11.29 -15.15
C GLN A 37 12.37 -10.20 -14.23
N LYS A 38 11.81 -9.13 -14.80
CA LYS A 38 11.13 -8.08 -14.03
C LYS A 38 10.00 -8.63 -13.16
N LEU A 39 9.14 -9.49 -13.72
CA LEU A 39 8.05 -10.12 -12.97
C LEU A 39 8.58 -10.99 -11.83
N ALA A 40 9.64 -11.76 -12.07
CA ALA A 40 10.27 -12.59 -11.03
C ALA A 40 10.87 -11.74 -9.90
N ASP A 41 11.51 -10.62 -10.23
CA ASP A 41 12.08 -9.70 -9.25
C ASP A 41 10.99 -8.98 -8.45
N GLU A 42 9.90 -8.56 -9.08
CA GLU A 42 8.73 -7.96 -8.41
C GLU A 42 8.06 -8.97 -7.47
N GLU A 43 7.90 -10.22 -7.91
CA GLU A 43 7.33 -11.29 -7.07
C GLU A 43 8.23 -11.59 -5.87
N LYS A 44 9.56 -11.68 -6.07
CA LYS A 44 10.53 -11.89 -4.99
C LYS A 44 10.49 -10.72 -3.99
N ALA A 45 10.43 -9.48 -4.48
CA ALA A 45 10.31 -8.29 -3.61
C ALA A 45 9.01 -8.30 -2.82
N ARG A 46 7.89 -8.70 -3.45
CA ARG A 46 6.59 -8.85 -2.79
C ARG A 46 6.64 -9.91 -1.69
N GLN A 47 7.22 -11.07 -1.96
CA GLN A 47 7.36 -12.15 -0.97
C GLN A 47 8.26 -11.73 0.20
N ALA A 48 9.37 -11.04 -0.07
CA ALA A 48 10.25 -10.52 0.96
C ALA A 48 9.55 -9.49 1.85
N LEU A 49 8.73 -8.61 1.27
CA LEU A 49 7.93 -7.65 2.02
C LEU A 49 6.87 -8.35 2.87
N GLU A 50 6.14 -9.33 2.32
CA GLU A 50 5.14 -10.08 3.09
C GLU A 50 5.78 -10.87 4.26
N ALA A 51 6.96 -11.46 4.06
CA ALA A 51 7.69 -12.16 5.12
C ALA A 51 8.08 -11.25 6.29
N ARG A 52 8.37 -9.97 6.02
CA ARG A 52 8.66 -8.96 7.04
C ARG A 52 7.40 -8.32 7.62
N THR A 53 6.24 -8.48 6.99
CA THR A 53 5.01 -7.83 7.41
C THR A 53 4.45 -8.48 8.67
N VAL A 54 4.29 -7.67 9.70
CA VAL A 54 3.66 -8.07 10.96
C VAL A 54 2.15 -7.90 10.88
N ASP A 55 1.72 -6.74 10.37
CA ASP A 55 0.31 -6.41 10.20
C ASP A 55 0.12 -5.41 9.06
N LYS A 56 -1.07 -5.38 8.43
CA LYS A 56 -1.36 -4.47 7.31
C LYS A 56 -2.82 -4.10 7.23
N VAL A 57 -3.08 -2.86 6.83
CA VAL A 57 -4.42 -2.33 6.52
C VAL A 57 -4.43 -1.79 5.10
N ASN A 58 -5.50 -2.06 4.37
CA ASN A 58 -5.83 -1.38 3.12
C ASN A 58 -6.86 -0.28 3.43
N PRO A 59 -6.44 0.99 3.54
CA PRO A 59 -7.35 2.09 3.85
C PRO A 59 -8.46 2.23 2.80
N GLY A 60 -9.68 2.54 3.27
CA GLY A 60 -10.85 2.69 2.40
C GLY A 60 -11.60 1.40 2.07
N GLU A 61 -11.03 0.24 2.35
CA GLU A 61 -11.70 -1.06 2.25
C GLU A 61 -12.43 -1.38 3.56
N GLN A 62 -13.72 -1.74 3.47
CA GLN A 62 -14.57 -1.87 4.66
C GLN A 62 -14.08 -2.95 5.64
N GLN A 63 -13.78 -4.15 5.17
CA GLN A 63 -13.40 -5.26 6.04
C GLN A 63 -12.05 -5.03 6.73
N PRO A 64 -10.96 -4.66 6.01
CA PRO A 64 -9.68 -4.34 6.67
C PRO A 64 -9.78 -3.23 7.70
N GLU A 65 -10.57 -2.18 7.45
CA GLU A 65 -10.76 -1.07 8.40
C GLU A 65 -11.55 -1.51 9.64
N THR A 66 -12.56 -2.36 9.46
CA THR A 66 -13.35 -2.94 10.58
C THR A 66 -12.48 -3.84 11.45
N ASP A 67 -11.68 -4.71 10.84
CA ASP A 67 -10.79 -5.63 11.55
C ASP A 67 -9.72 -4.90 12.37
N HIS A 68 -9.32 -3.70 11.93
CA HIS A 68 -8.36 -2.85 12.61
C HIS A 68 -9.02 -1.74 13.43
N ARG A 69 -10.32 -1.88 13.76
CA ARG A 69 -11.06 -0.94 14.61
C ARG A 69 -10.77 0.51 14.25
N MET A 70 -10.99 0.84 12.96
CA MET A 70 -10.78 2.18 12.45
C MET A 70 -11.60 3.19 13.22
N GLU A 71 -10.96 4.29 13.64
CA GLU A 71 -11.60 5.44 14.29
C GLU A 71 -11.28 6.70 13.49
N THR A 72 -12.24 7.59 13.41
CA THR A 72 -12.12 8.90 12.77
C THR A 72 -13.12 9.87 13.35
N ASP A 73 -12.78 11.14 13.36
CA ASP A 73 -13.76 12.22 13.57
C ASP A 73 -14.34 12.71 12.25
N ASP A 74 -13.50 12.88 11.22
CA ASP A 74 -13.92 13.15 9.83
C ASP A 74 -12.82 12.70 8.87
N SER A 75 -13.17 11.84 7.91
CA SER A 75 -12.24 11.36 6.89
C SER A 75 -12.96 10.92 5.64
N ASN A 76 -12.28 11.04 4.51
CA ASN A 76 -12.79 10.66 3.20
C ASN A 76 -12.08 9.41 2.69
N LYS A 77 -12.80 8.61 1.93
CA LYS A 77 -12.24 7.48 1.17
C LYS A 77 -12.45 7.69 -0.33
N GLY A 78 -11.60 7.12 -1.12
CA GLY A 78 -11.70 7.14 -2.57
C GLY A 78 -10.89 6.03 -3.19
N ASN A 79 -10.70 6.12 -4.51
CA ASN A 79 -9.98 5.13 -5.30
C ASN A 79 -9.14 5.84 -6.36
N THR A 80 -7.92 5.37 -6.57
CA THR A 80 -7.04 5.77 -7.69
C THR A 80 -6.41 4.51 -8.25
N GLU A 81 -6.44 4.33 -9.55
CA GLU A 81 -5.90 3.14 -10.24
C GLU A 81 -6.40 1.81 -9.65
N GLY A 82 -7.67 1.76 -9.23
CA GLY A 82 -8.25 0.56 -8.64
C GLY A 82 -7.87 0.28 -7.19
N ILE A 83 -7.04 1.12 -6.57
CA ILE A 83 -6.60 0.97 -5.17
C ILE A 83 -7.29 2.01 -4.30
N PHE A 84 -7.91 1.57 -3.21
CA PHE A 84 -8.58 2.45 -2.26
C PHE A 84 -7.59 3.22 -1.39
N PHE A 85 -8.03 4.37 -0.92
CA PHE A 85 -7.30 5.22 0.01
C PHE A 85 -8.22 5.82 1.07
N ARG A 86 -7.60 6.35 2.14
CA ARG A 86 -8.23 7.24 3.10
C ARG A 86 -7.41 8.52 3.26
N ASP A 87 -8.14 9.62 3.51
CA ASP A 87 -7.59 10.95 3.73
C ASP A 87 -8.40 11.67 4.82
N ALA A 88 -7.75 12.56 5.58
CA ALA A 88 -8.39 13.51 6.50
C ALA A 88 -7.82 14.90 6.26
N LYS A 89 -8.57 15.94 6.62
CA LYS A 89 -8.24 17.34 6.34
C LYS A 89 -8.46 18.22 7.55
N ASP A 90 -7.84 19.39 7.55
CA ASP A 90 -8.12 20.52 8.44
C ASP A 90 -8.16 20.17 9.94
N GLY A 91 -7.18 19.40 10.42
CA GLY A 91 -7.08 18.98 11.82
C GLY A 91 -7.83 17.71 12.16
N HIS A 92 -8.59 17.15 11.23
CA HIS A 92 -9.27 15.87 11.40
C HIS A 92 -8.30 14.69 11.28
N TYR A 93 -8.75 13.52 11.70
CA TYR A 93 -7.90 12.33 11.78
C TYR A 93 -8.61 11.04 11.36
N PHE A 94 -7.81 10.03 11.12
CA PHE A 94 -8.20 8.62 11.16
C PHE A 94 -7.11 7.77 11.79
N SER A 95 -7.46 6.60 12.30
CA SER A 95 -6.53 5.72 13.00
C SER A 95 -6.91 4.24 12.85
N TYR A 96 -5.91 3.37 13.04
CA TYR A 96 -6.05 1.93 13.00
C TYR A 96 -5.39 1.29 14.22
N LEU A 97 -6.03 0.27 14.79
CA LEU A 97 -5.43 -0.59 15.82
C LEU A 97 -4.66 -1.71 15.12
N MET A 98 -3.33 -1.67 15.21
CA MET A 98 -2.44 -2.60 14.50
C MET A 98 -1.75 -3.57 15.47
N LYS A 99 -1.64 -4.83 15.06
CA LYS A 99 -1.02 -5.90 15.86
C LYS A 99 0.49 -5.88 15.72
N THR A 100 1.22 -5.82 16.83
CA THR A 100 2.70 -5.89 16.86
C THR A 100 3.22 -7.32 16.86
N LYS A 101 2.38 -8.29 17.26
CA LYS A 101 2.75 -9.70 17.49
C LYS A 101 3.93 -9.88 18.44
N GLY A 102 4.16 -8.88 19.33
CA GLY A 102 5.27 -8.88 20.30
C GLY A 102 6.62 -8.46 19.73
N GLU A 103 6.68 -8.02 18.50
CA GLU A 103 7.90 -7.49 17.87
C GLU A 103 8.22 -6.10 18.43
N ASN A 104 9.51 -5.84 18.64
CA ASN A 104 10.00 -4.58 19.24
C ASN A 104 10.82 -3.72 18.26
N ASN A 105 11.19 -4.26 17.12
CA ASN A 105 11.96 -3.55 16.09
C ASN A 105 11.12 -3.43 14.81
N LEU A 106 10.29 -2.40 14.78
CA LEU A 106 9.30 -2.18 13.75
C LEU A 106 9.48 -0.85 13.04
N SER A 107 9.09 -0.82 11.78
CA SER A 107 8.84 0.40 11.02
C SER A 107 7.39 0.45 10.56
N LEU A 108 6.82 1.65 10.53
CA LEU A 108 5.56 1.95 9.88
C LEU A 108 5.84 2.28 8.42
N GLN A 109 5.36 1.45 7.51
CA GLN A 109 5.45 1.67 6.07
C GLN A 109 4.12 2.21 5.56
N LEU A 110 4.17 3.36 4.89
CA LEU A 110 3.01 4.00 4.26
C LEU A 110 3.15 4.01 2.75
N LYS A 111 2.03 3.79 2.05
CA LYS A 111 1.94 3.84 0.59
C LYS A 111 1.16 5.09 0.16
N PHE A 112 1.77 5.90 -0.70
CA PHE A 112 1.24 7.14 -1.24
C PHE A 112 1.17 7.08 -2.77
N TRP A 113 0.33 7.94 -3.37
CA TRP A 113 0.36 8.20 -4.81
C TRP A 113 1.35 9.31 -5.12
N GLY A 114 2.22 9.09 -6.09
CA GLY A 114 3.31 10.02 -6.40
C GLY A 114 2.90 11.24 -7.23
N GLN A 115 1.66 11.32 -7.72
CA GLN A 115 1.15 12.45 -8.49
C GLN A 115 0.30 13.38 -7.61
N ASP A 116 0.85 13.81 -6.48
CA ASP A 116 0.15 14.65 -5.49
C ASP A 116 0.78 16.06 -5.40
N GLU A 117 1.42 16.52 -6.48
CA GLU A 117 2.19 17.78 -6.50
C GLU A 117 1.38 19.04 -6.22
N TRP A 118 0.07 19.00 -6.41
CA TRP A 118 -0.83 20.14 -6.13
C TRP A 118 -1.44 20.13 -4.73
N ARG A 119 -1.23 19.07 -3.96
CA ARG A 119 -1.82 18.90 -2.63
C ARG A 119 -0.89 19.39 -1.53
N THR A 120 -1.47 20.02 -0.53
CA THR A 120 -0.74 20.41 0.68
C THR A 120 -0.89 19.31 1.74
N SER A 121 -0.04 18.28 1.64
CA SER A 121 -0.02 17.17 2.58
C SER A 121 0.97 17.45 3.70
N GLU A 122 0.43 17.88 4.84
CA GLU A 122 1.18 18.10 6.09
C GLU A 122 0.37 17.51 7.24
N PHE A 123 0.95 16.56 7.96
CA PHE A 123 0.25 15.80 8.99
C PHE A 123 1.21 15.20 10.02
N ASP A 124 0.66 14.82 11.16
CA ASP A 124 1.37 14.12 12.22
C ASP A 124 0.99 12.64 12.26
N ILE A 125 1.95 11.80 12.57
CA ILE A 125 1.75 10.38 12.87
C ILE A 125 1.95 10.17 14.36
N TYR A 126 0.97 9.55 15.01
CA TYR A 126 1.03 9.17 16.42
C TYR A 126 0.95 7.66 16.59
N ILE A 127 1.64 7.16 17.59
CA ILE A 127 1.52 5.79 18.12
C ILE A 127 1.02 5.91 19.57
N ASP A 128 -0.19 5.39 19.85
CA ASP A 128 -0.84 5.46 21.18
C ASP A 128 -0.77 6.89 21.79
N ASN A 129 -1.11 7.90 21.00
CA ASN A 129 -1.05 9.32 21.35
C ASN A 129 0.35 9.93 21.56
N GLN A 130 1.42 9.17 21.32
CA GLN A 130 2.79 9.72 21.29
C GLN A 130 3.16 10.09 19.86
N LEU A 131 3.67 11.29 19.65
CA LEU A 131 4.09 11.77 18.33
C LEU A 131 5.28 10.92 17.84
N LEU A 132 5.06 10.21 16.73
CA LEU A 132 6.14 9.52 16.04
C LEU A 132 6.94 10.49 15.17
N THR A 133 6.24 11.23 14.32
CA THR A 133 6.88 12.20 13.42
C THR A 133 5.84 13.13 12.79
N SER A 134 6.28 14.32 12.39
CA SER A 134 5.53 15.21 11.48
C SER A 134 6.00 14.98 10.05
N VAL A 135 5.07 14.88 9.14
CA VAL A 135 5.32 14.57 7.72
C VAL A 135 4.88 15.75 6.86
N ASN A 136 5.75 16.13 5.92
CA ASN A 136 5.39 17.04 4.85
C ASN A 136 5.66 16.35 3.51
N ASN A 137 4.60 15.98 2.82
CA ASN A 137 4.63 15.40 1.49
C ASN A 137 4.20 16.39 0.39
N SER A 138 3.97 17.67 0.73
CA SER A 138 3.58 18.71 -0.23
C SER A 138 4.63 18.81 -1.32
N HIS A 139 4.20 18.66 -2.56
CA HIS A 139 5.07 18.74 -3.76
C HIS A 139 6.27 17.76 -3.79
N ARG A 140 6.23 16.70 -2.97
CA ARG A 140 7.36 15.79 -2.79
C ARG A 140 7.64 14.92 -4.02
N TRP A 141 6.60 14.49 -4.74
CA TRP A 141 6.72 13.59 -5.88
C TRP A 141 5.98 14.13 -7.11
N ARG A 142 6.52 13.80 -8.30
CA ARG A 142 5.94 14.16 -9.62
C ARG A 142 5.95 12.95 -10.54
N THR A 143 5.30 11.87 -10.13
CA THR A 143 5.30 10.60 -10.86
C THR A 143 3.97 9.88 -10.74
N THR A 144 3.55 9.21 -11.81
CA THR A 144 2.33 8.38 -11.84
C THR A 144 2.57 6.98 -11.27
N GLN A 145 3.29 6.87 -10.16
CA GLN A 145 3.63 5.63 -9.51
C GLN A 145 3.37 5.72 -8.00
N PHE A 146 3.03 4.60 -7.39
CA PHE A 146 2.99 4.51 -5.94
C PHE A 146 4.39 4.64 -5.34
N LYS A 147 4.46 5.32 -4.19
CA LYS A 147 5.66 5.49 -3.38
C LYS A 147 5.42 4.91 -2.00
N THR A 148 6.41 4.22 -1.46
CA THR A 148 6.41 3.76 -0.08
C THR A 148 7.44 4.54 0.72
N VAL A 149 7.08 4.85 1.96
CA VAL A 149 7.97 5.54 2.91
C VAL A 149 7.92 4.79 4.23
N ASP A 150 9.07 4.49 4.77
CA ASP A 150 9.23 3.80 6.06
C ASP A 150 9.55 4.83 7.15
N TYR A 151 8.86 4.71 8.28
CA TYR A 151 9.08 5.50 9.49
C TYR A 151 9.47 4.54 10.61
N ALA A 152 10.72 4.62 11.08
CA ALA A 152 11.19 3.79 12.18
C ALA A 152 10.39 4.09 13.45
N ILE A 153 9.90 3.05 14.12
CA ILE A 153 9.18 3.20 15.39
C ILE A 153 10.17 2.96 16.53
N PRO A 154 10.35 3.93 17.43
CA PRO A 154 11.16 3.73 18.63
C PRO A 154 10.67 2.50 19.42
N SER A 155 11.59 1.65 19.86
CA SER A 155 11.24 0.39 20.53
C SER A 155 10.40 0.59 21.78
N GLU A 156 10.59 1.71 22.49
CA GLU A 156 9.81 2.10 23.66
C GLU A 156 8.31 2.33 23.36
N PHE A 157 7.95 2.65 22.10
CA PHE A 157 6.55 2.83 21.71
C PHE A 157 5.80 1.51 21.56
N VAL A 158 6.52 0.41 21.30
CA VAL A 158 5.95 -0.92 21.02
C VAL A 158 6.28 -1.98 22.06
N LYS A 159 7.31 -1.77 22.87
CA LYS A 159 7.81 -2.75 23.84
C LYS A 159 6.72 -3.25 24.79
N GLY A 160 6.53 -4.56 24.80
CA GLY A 160 5.54 -5.23 25.67
C GLY A 160 4.08 -5.08 25.23
N LYS A 161 3.81 -4.39 24.13
CA LYS A 161 2.46 -4.22 23.61
C LYS A 161 2.15 -5.30 22.56
N LYS A 162 0.93 -5.79 22.55
CA LYS A 162 0.42 -6.72 21.52
C LYS A 162 -0.19 -5.97 20.34
N GLU A 163 -0.70 -4.78 20.59
CA GLU A 163 -1.35 -3.89 19.63
C GLU A 163 -0.93 -2.44 19.90
N ILE A 164 -0.93 -1.61 18.88
CA ILE A 164 -0.69 -0.17 18.94
C ILE A 164 -1.73 0.54 18.06
N ARG A 165 -2.14 1.74 18.47
CA ARG A 165 -2.99 2.59 17.63
C ARG A 165 -2.12 3.55 16.84
N VAL A 166 -2.13 3.38 15.52
CA VAL A 166 -1.50 4.29 14.57
C VAL A 166 -2.54 5.32 14.14
N LYS A 167 -2.26 6.62 14.38
CA LYS A 167 -3.18 7.72 14.11
C LYS A 167 -2.51 8.74 13.20
N PHE A 168 -3.25 9.22 12.21
CA PHE A 168 -2.84 10.23 11.24
C PHE A 168 -3.71 11.46 11.44
N VAL A 169 -3.10 12.61 11.74
CA VAL A 169 -3.79 13.86 12.04
C VAL A 169 -3.35 14.93 11.05
N ALA A 170 -4.26 15.45 10.24
CA ALA A 170 -3.96 16.56 9.33
C ALA A 170 -3.60 17.83 10.12
N HIS A 171 -2.64 18.61 9.65
CA HIS A 171 -2.46 19.95 10.15
C HIS A 171 -3.63 20.86 9.75
N LYS A 172 -3.87 21.94 10.48
CA LYS A 172 -4.96 22.87 10.18
C LYS A 172 -4.77 23.50 8.79
N GLY A 173 -5.82 23.50 7.96
CA GLY A 173 -5.76 23.98 6.59
C GLY A 173 -4.99 23.07 5.63
N LYS A 174 -4.59 21.88 6.08
CA LYS A 174 -3.81 20.87 5.33
C LYS A 174 -4.57 19.55 5.26
N GLN A 175 -3.94 18.55 4.68
CA GLN A 175 -4.49 17.19 4.59
C GLN A 175 -3.41 16.16 4.92
N VAL A 176 -3.84 14.97 5.35
CA VAL A 176 -2.96 13.81 5.49
C VAL A 176 -2.40 13.43 4.12
N GLY A 177 -3.23 13.63 3.09
CA GLY A 177 -2.98 13.08 1.78
C GLY A 177 -3.50 11.65 1.68
N GLN A 178 -3.59 11.16 0.47
CA GLN A 178 -4.17 9.85 0.19
C GLN A 178 -3.21 8.75 0.64
N ILE A 179 -3.56 8.03 1.72
CA ILE A 179 -2.83 6.85 2.18
C ILE A 179 -3.49 5.60 1.59
N TYR A 180 -2.75 4.84 0.79
CA TYR A 180 -3.19 3.64 0.06
C TYR A 180 -2.81 2.33 0.73
N GLY A 181 -1.99 2.37 1.74
CA GLY A 181 -1.56 1.22 2.51
C GLY A 181 -0.86 1.63 3.78
N VAL A 182 -1.16 0.91 4.86
CA VAL A 182 -0.52 1.06 6.16
C VAL A 182 -0.01 -0.32 6.56
N ARG A 183 1.26 -0.43 6.92
CA ARG A 183 1.88 -1.71 7.20
C ARG A 183 2.89 -1.57 8.34
N LEU A 184 2.90 -2.53 9.26
CA LEU A 184 3.98 -2.71 10.23
C LEU A 184 4.94 -3.76 9.68
N VAL A 185 6.20 -3.41 9.56
CA VAL A 185 7.25 -4.28 9.04
C VAL A 185 8.39 -4.44 10.04
N LYS A 186 9.00 -5.62 10.08
CA LYS A 186 10.24 -5.87 10.84
C LYS A 186 11.42 -5.20 10.14
N ASN A 187 12.28 -4.61 10.89
CA ASN A 187 13.56 -4.05 10.42
C ASN A 187 14.62 -5.14 10.30
#